data_07c9ddd0f148ec4739cc5a69babe1793
#
_entry.id   07c9ddd0f148ec4739cc5a69babe1793
#
_cell.length_a   1.000
_cell.length_b   1.000
_cell.length_c   1.000
_cell.angle_alpha   90.00
_cell.angle_beta   90.00
_cell.angle_gamma   90.00
#
_symmetry.space_group_name_H-M   'P 1'
#
loop_
_entity.id
_entity.type
_entity.pdbx_description
1 polymer ?
#
loop_
_entity_poly.entity_id
_entity_poly.type
_entity_poly.pdbx_seq_one_letter_code
_entity_poly.pdbx_strand_id
1 'polypeptide(L)'
;MREFSRRRVMKGGVVTLASLGLIGVLGSTKSSLQAQESGDIEQRLRDMGMPLPKAPKPVGAYVATRKSGNLLFISGQLPFAEGKLTCKGKVGQEISIEQGQAAFRLCALNALAQAKENLGDLGRISGILKIVGYLCCVDGFVDHAKVLNGASEFFVQVLGMEKGGHTRMVMGVQSLPLGTAVALEVWMEVTEG
;
A
#
# COMPACT_ATOMS: atom_id res chain seq x y z
N MET A 1 22.99 63.97 -23.54
CA MET A 1 21.84 64.16 -24.49
C MET A 1 21.04 62.85 -24.37
N ARG A 2 19.86 62.76 -23.95
CA ARG A 2 18.67 63.56 -23.71
C ARG A 2 17.89 62.96 -22.54
N GLU A 3 17.47 63.83 -21.62
CA GLU A 3 16.39 63.60 -20.67
C GLU A 3 15.11 63.16 -21.35
N PHE A 4 14.26 62.37 -20.68
CA PHE A 4 12.84 62.62 -20.65
C PHE A 4 12.20 62.13 -19.36
N SER A 5 11.85 63.10 -18.54
CA SER A 5 10.94 63.04 -17.41
C SER A 5 9.50 62.79 -17.92
N ARG A 6 8.68 62.06 -17.14
CA ARG A 6 7.39 62.56 -16.62
C ARG A 6 6.65 61.52 -15.77
N ARG A 7 6.45 61.95 -14.55
CA ARG A 7 5.48 61.42 -13.59
C ARG A 7 4.07 61.32 -14.21
N ARG A 8 3.36 60.23 -13.89
CA ARG A 8 1.91 60.28 -13.79
C ARG A 8 1.45 59.52 -12.55
N VAL A 9 1.02 60.28 -11.57
CA VAL A 9 0.26 59.87 -10.39
C VAL A 9 -1.14 59.50 -10.87
N MET A 10 -1.64 58.32 -10.58
CA MET A 10 -3.07 58.04 -10.59
C MET A 10 -3.48 57.48 -9.23
N LYS A 11 -4.45 58.13 -8.67
CA LYS A 11 -5.12 57.96 -7.39
C LYS A 11 -6.00 56.71 -7.41
N GLY A 12 -6.05 56.02 -6.27
CA GLY A 12 -7.28 55.61 -5.63
C GLY A 12 -7.99 54.35 -6.14
N GLY A 13 -8.05 53.37 -5.29
CA GLY A 13 -8.99 52.26 -5.37
C GLY A 13 -8.61 51.19 -4.37
N VAL A 14 -8.98 51.38 -3.12
CA VAL A 14 -8.96 50.30 -2.11
C VAL A 14 -10.06 49.34 -2.49
N VAL A 15 -9.72 48.19 -3.10
CA VAL A 15 -10.64 47.09 -3.24
C VAL A 15 -10.28 46.10 -2.10
N THR A 16 -11.07 46.17 -1.04
CA THR A 16 -11.09 45.17 0.02
C THR A 16 -11.73 43.91 -0.56
N LEU A 17 -10.91 43.00 -1.09
CA LEU A 17 -11.37 41.65 -1.42
C LEU A 17 -11.41 40.82 -0.14
N ALA A 18 -12.63 40.55 0.30
CA ALA A 18 -12.94 39.61 1.37
C ALA A 18 -12.44 38.22 0.97
N SER A 19 -11.28 37.80 1.49
CA SER A 19 -10.72 36.45 1.37
C SER A 19 -11.21 35.55 2.51
N LEU A 20 -12.51 35.38 2.66
CA LEU A 20 -13.11 34.39 3.58
C LEU A 20 -14.05 33.48 2.76
N GLY A 21 -13.56 32.35 2.28
CA GLY A 21 -14.44 31.36 1.67
C GLY A 21 -13.76 30.21 0.90
N LEU A 22 -12.46 30.27 0.62
CA LEU A 22 -11.85 29.25 -0.28
C LEU A 22 -11.15 28.08 0.44
N ILE A 23 -10.84 28.19 1.73
CA ILE A 23 -10.09 27.15 2.46
C ILE A 23 -10.98 25.96 2.83
N GLY A 24 -12.27 26.19 3.08
CA GLY A 24 -13.21 25.11 3.44
C GLY A 24 -13.63 24.20 2.28
N VAL A 25 -13.65 24.71 1.05
CA VAL A 25 -14.10 23.95 -0.13
C VAL A 25 -13.03 22.97 -0.61
N LEU A 26 -11.76 23.33 -0.53
CA LEU A 26 -10.64 22.47 -0.96
C LEU A 26 -10.40 21.27 -0.01
N GLY A 27 -10.67 21.43 1.27
CA GLY A 27 -10.57 20.33 2.24
C GLY A 27 -11.70 19.30 2.08
N SER A 28 -12.91 19.77 1.81
CA SER A 28 -14.10 18.92 1.63
C SER A 28 -14.01 18.07 0.35
N THR A 29 -13.47 18.62 -0.75
CA THR A 29 -13.32 17.89 -2.02
C THR A 29 -12.24 16.80 -1.94
N LYS A 30 -11.12 17.04 -1.25
CA LYS A 30 -10.08 16.02 -1.05
C LYS A 30 -10.60 14.83 -0.23
N SER A 31 -11.31 15.09 0.86
CA SER A 31 -11.89 14.04 1.71
C SER A 31 -12.92 13.20 0.96
N SER A 32 -13.76 13.81 0.13
CA SER A 32 -14.75 13.08 -0.67
C SER A 32 -14.12 12.22 -1.76
N LEU A 33 -13.06 12.70 -2.42
CA LEU A 33 -12.31 11.93 -3.43
C LEU A 33 -11.60 10.73 -2.81
N GLN A 34 -10.97 10.89 -1.65
CA GLN A 34 -10.31 9.79 -0.95
C GLN A 34 -11.32 8.71 -0.50
N ALA A 35 -12.46 9.12 0.04
CA ALA A 35 -13.52 8.18 0.42
C ALA A 35 -14.09 7.42 -0.79
N GLN A 36 -14.21 8.08 -1.95
CA GLN A 36 -14.61 7.46 -3.21
C GLN A 36 -13.55 6.42 -3.65
N GLU A 37 -12.27 6.79 -3.67
CA GLU A 37 -11.17 5.87 -4.01
C GLU A 37 -11.10 4.65 -3.08
N SER A 38 -11.34 4.84 -1.78
CA SER A 38 -11.40 3.73 -0.82
C SER A 38 -12.56 2.77 -1.15
N GLY A 39 -13.74 3.30 -1.42
CA GLY A 39 -14.90 2.51 -1.83
C GLY A 39 -14.62 1.71 -3.10
N ASP A 40 -13.93 2.30 -4.07
CA ASP A 40 -13.54 1.65 -5.32
C ASP A 40 -12.51 0.53 -5.10
N ILE A 41 -11.55 0.71 -4.19
CA ILE A 41 -10.55 -0.32 -3.83
C ILE A 41 -11.24 -1.51 -3.16
N GLU A 42 -12.07 -1.25 -2.17
CA GLU A 42 -12.79 -2.33 -1.46
C GLU A 42 -13.80 -3.03 -2.38
N GLN A 43 -14.43 -2.31 -3.32
CA GLN A 43 -15.32 -2.93 -4.31
C GLN A 43 -14.54 -3.84 -5.25
N ARG A 44 -13.40 -3.39 -5.78
CA ARG A 44 -12.52 -4.25 -6.61
C ARG A 44 -12.09 -5.51 -5.88
N LEU A 45 -11.75 -5.42 -4.59
CA LEU A 45 -11.43 -6.60 -3.79
C LEU A 45 -12.62 -7.57 -3.68
N ARG A 46 -13.85 -7.07 -3.48
CA ARG A 46 -15.07 -7.90 -3.47
C ARG A 46 -15.32 -8.58 -4.83
N ASP A 47 -15.16 -7.82 -5.92
CA ASP A 47 -15.38 -8.33 -7.30
C ASP A 47 -14.34 -9.41 -7.65
N MET A 48 -13.13 -9.35 -7.05
CA MET A 48 -12.10 -10.39 -7.15
C MET A 48 -12.37 -11.61 -6.23
N GLY A 49 -13.47 -11.62 -5.46
CA GLY A 49 -13.75 -12.66 -4.47
C GLY A 49 -12.80 -12.63 -3.25
N MET A 50 -12.11 -11.52 -3.03
CA MET A 50 -11.13 -11.33 -1.96
C MET A 50 -11.50 -10.12 -1.08
N PRO A 51 -12.64 -10.15 -0.37
CA PRO A 51 -13.03 -9.03 0.48
C PRO A 51 -11.95 -8.76 1.54
N LEU A 52 -11.80 -7.48 1.91
CA LEU A 52 -10.79 -7.06 2.88
C LEU A 52 -11.05 -7.74 4.22
N PRO A 53 -10.11 -8.54 4.75
CA PRO A 53 -10.28 -9.21 6.03
C PRO A 53 -10.07 -8.24 7.20
N LYS A 54 -10.39 -8.69 8.40
CA LYS A 54 -9.87 -8.03 9.60
C LYS A 54 -8.35 -8.19 9.63
N ALA A 55 -7.63 -7.11 9.96
CA ALA A 55 -6.18 -7.12 10.02
C ALA A 55 -5.67 -8.19 11.00
N PRO A 56 -4.74 -9.07 10.58
CA PRO A 56 -4.15 -10.08 11.46
C PRO A 56 -3.39 -9.42 12.63
N LYS A 57 -3.53 -9.97 13.81
CA LYS A 57 -2.75 -9.49 14.97
C LYS A 57 -1.27 -9.88 14.85
N PRO A 58 -0.34 -9.04 15.36
CA PRO A 58 1.06 -9.43 15.47
C PRO A 58 1.24 -10.75 16.22
N VAL A 59 2.15 -11.60 15.74
CA VAL A 59 2.45 -12.89 16.36
C VAL A 59 3.59 -12.83 17.40
N GLY A 60 3.99 -11.63 17.79
CA GLY A 60 5.09 -11.39 18.73
C GLY A 60 5.06 -9.97 19.33
N ALA A 61 6.11 -9.60 20.04
CA ALA A 61 6.27 -8.32 20.72
C ALA A 61 6.71 -7.22 19.74
N TYR A 62 5.84 -6.84 18.80
CA TYR A 62 6.08 -5.78 17.82
C TYR A 62 4.73 -5.17 17.38
N VAL A 63 4.77 -4.07 16.60
CA VAL A 63 3.60 -3.45 15.99
C VAL A 63 3.47 -3.87 14.52
N ALA A 64 2.25 -4.13 14.06
CA ALA A 64 2.02 -4.55 12.68
C ALA A 64 2.35 -3.45 11.67
N THR A 65 2.20 -2.18 12.09
CA THR A 65 2.46 -1.01 11.24
C THR A 65 3.19 0.08 12.00
N ARG A 66 4.03 0.84 11.29
CA ARG A 66 4.66 2.06 11.80
C ARG A 66 4.60 3.15 10.75
N LYS A 67 4.06 4.31 11.11
CA LYS A 67 4.05 5.50 10.24
C LYS A 67 5.19 6.45 10.63
N SER A 68 5.84 7.05 9.60
CA SER A 68 6.85 8.11 9.76
C SER A 68 6.70 9.10 8.59
N GLY A 69 6.22 10.30 8.88
CA GLY A 69 5.83 11.25 7.84
C GLY A 69 4.75 10.66 6.92
N ASN A 70 4.99 10.67 5.63
CA ASN A 70 4.13 10.07 4.60
C ASN A 70 4.46 8.59 4.30
N LEU A 71 5.32 7.94 5.09
CA LEU A 71 5.68 6.54 4.91
C LEU A 71 4.95 5.66 5.93
N LEU A 72 4.32 4.59 5.44
CA LEU A 72 3.73 3.52 6.22
C LEU A 72 4.52 2.22 6.01
N PHE A 73 5.14 1.74 7.07
CA PHE A 73 5.84 0.47 7.10
C PHE A 73 4.91 -0.61 7.65
N ILE A 74 4.74 -1.69 6.91
CA ILE A 74 3.95 -2.86 7.30
C ILE A 74 4.91 -4.02 7.50
N SER A 75 4.92 -4.57 8.71
CA SER A 75 5.76 -5.72 9.08
C SER A 75 5.41 -6.96 8.26
N GLY A 76 6.26 -7.98 8.30
CA GLY A 76 6.07 -9.22 7.56
C GLY A 76 4.69 -9.83 7.75
N GLN A 77 3.88 -9.83 6.71
CA GLN A 77 2.57 -10.45 6.68
C GLN A 77 2.69 -11.91 6.27
N LEU A 78 2.01 -12.77 7.01
CA LEU A 78 1.89 -14.20 6.70
C LEU A 78 0.55 -14.46 5.99
N PRO A 79 0.39 -15.57 5.24
CA PRO A 79 -0.83 -15.89 4.53
C PRO A 79 -1.92 -16.43 5.48
N PHE A 80 -2.43 -15.55 6.35
CA PHE A 80 -3.56 -15.87 7.22
C PHE A 80 -4.89 -15.63 6.52
N ALA A 81 -5.80 -16.61 6.60
CA ALA A 81 -7.22 -16.46 6.28
C ALA A 81 -8.03 -16.95 7.49
N GLU A 82 -9.01 -16.18 7.93
CA GLU A 82 -9.89 -16.52 9.07
C GLU A 82 -9.11 -16.95 10.34
N GLY A 83 -7.98 -16.27 10.57
CA GLY A 83 -7.10 -16.57 11.73
C GLY A 83 -6.26 -17.83 11.60
N LYS A 84 -6.31 -18.54 10.46
CA LYS A 84 -5.53 -19.76 10.20
C LYS A 84 -4.45 -19.51 9.16
N LEU A 85 -3.26 -20.06 9.39
CA LEU A 85 -2.18 -20.05 8.40
C LEU A 85 -2.50 -21.05 7.29
N THR A 86 -2.58 -20.57 6.04
CA THR A 86 -3.05 -21.37 4.90
C THR A 86 -1.95 -22.08 4.12
N CYS A 87 -0.68 -21.66 4.27
CA CYS A 87 0.42 -22.18 3.46
C CYS A 87 1.63 -22.48 4.33
N LYS A 88 1.94 -23.77 4.52
CA LYS A 88 3.08 -24.27 5.31
C LYS A 88 3.93 -25.22 4.47
N GLY A 89 5.25 -25.21 4.71
CA GLY A 89 6.20 -26.07 4.01
C GLY A 89 7.14 -25.29 3.11
N LYS A 90 7.78 -25.98 2.16
CA LYS A 90 8.75 -25.42 1.23
C LYS A 90 8.20 -25.40 -0.20
N VAL A 91 8.39 -24.27 -0.89
CA VAL A 91 8.10 -24.19 -2.32
C VAL A 91 9.11 -25.05 -3.10
N GLY A 92 8.60 -25.85 -4.01
CA GLY A 92 9.38 -26.85 -4.75
C GLY A 92 9.37 -28.23 -4.09
N GLN A 93 8.70 -28.38 -2.95
CA GLN A 93 8.50 -29.69 -2.28
C GLN A 93 7.02 -29.86 -1.94
N GLU A 94 6.53 -29.35 -0.79
CA GLU A 94 5.12 -29.46 -0.41
C GLU A 94 4.23 -28.43 -1.10
N ILE A 95 4.81 -27.30 -1.52
CA ILE A 95 4.10 -26.15 -2.06
C ILE A 95 4.51 -25.95 -3.52
N SER A 96 3.52 -25.86 -4.42
CA SER A 96 3.76 -25.47 -5.82
C SER A 96 4.01 -23.97 -5.97
N ILE A 97 4.53 -23.57 -7.13
CA ILE A 97 4.72 -22.14 -7.46
C ILE A 97 3.39 -21.39 -7.38
N GLU A 98 2.32 -21.97 -7.90
CA GLU A 98 0.97 -21.38 -7.94
C GLU A 98 0.39 -21.23 -6.52
N GLN A 99 0.61 -22.22 -5.66
CA GLN A 99 0.24 -22.13 -4.24
C GLN A 99 1.04 -21.05 -3.51
N GLY A 100 2.33 -20.92 -3.82
CA GLY A 100 3.17 -19.84 -3.31
C GLY A 100 2.71 -18.45 -3.78
N GLN A 101 2.30 -18.31 -5.05
CA GLN A 101 1.70 -17.09 -5.60
C GLN A 101 0.39 -16.74 -4.88
N ALA A 102 -0.49 -17.71 -4.67
CA ALA A 102 -1.74 -17.51 -3.93
C ALA A 102 -1.47 -17.08 -2.48
N ALA A 103 -0.45 -17.66 -1.84
CA ALA A 103 -0.04 -17.29 -0.49
C ALA A 103 0.52 -15.85 -0.44
N PHE A 104 1.36 -15.43 -1.39
CA PHE A 104 1.82 -14.03 -1.48
C PHE A 104 0.68 -13.05 -1.77
N ARG A 105 -0.29 -13.43 -2.61
CA ARG A 105 -1.50 -12.63 -2.83
C ARG A 105 -2.28 -12.41 -1.53
N LEU A 106 -2.42 -13.45 -0.72
CA LEU A 106 -3.07 -13.34 0.59
C LEU A 106 -2.28 -12.48 1.58
N CYS A 107 -0.94 -12.57 1.58
CA CYS A 107 -0.10 -11.65 2.35
C CYS A 107 -0.30 -10.19 1.94
N ALA A 108 -0.42 -9.91 0.63
CA ALA A 108 -0.68 -8.57 0.12
C ALA A 108 -2.06 -8.05 0.53
N LEU A 109 -3.09 -8.90 0.51
CA LEU A 109 -4.42 -8.58 1.03
C LEU A 109 -4.38 -8.25 2.53
N ASN A 110 -3.65 -9.04 3.32
CA ASN A 110 -3.44 -8.77 4.74
C ASN A 110 -2.68 -7.45 4.98
N ALA A 111 -1.73 -7.09 4.11
CA ALA A 111 -1.06 -5.80 4.16
C ALA A 111 -2.03 -4.64 3.91
N LEU A 112 -2.96 -4.75 2.96
CA LEU A 112 -4.02 -3.75 2.77
C LEU A 112 -4.95 -3.66 3.98
N ALA A 113 -5.26 -4.79 4.63
CA ALA A 113 -6.04 -4.78 5.87
C ALA A 113 -5.32 -4.04 7.00
N GLN A 114 -4.00 -4.23 7.15
CA GLN A 114 -3.17 -3.46 8.09
C GLN A 114 -3.15 -1.96 7.76
N ALA A 115 -3.05 -1.62 6.47
CA ALA A 115 -3.12 -0.23 6.03
C ALA A 115 -4.47 0.40 6.37
N LYS A 116 -5.59 -0.31 6.11
CA LYS A 116 -6.94 0.14 6.46
C LYS A 116 -7.11 0.39 7.96
N GLU A 117 -6.60 -0.53 8.79
CA GLU A 117 -6.68 -0.39 10.26
C GLU A 117 -5.87 0.82 10.77
N ASN A 118 -4.69 1.09 10.18
CA ASN A 118 -3.85 2.22 10.56
C ASN A 118 -4.37 3.57 10.04
N LEU A 119 -4.80 3.61 8.78
CA LEU A 119 -5.17 4.85 8.09
C LEU A 119 -6.65 5.21 8.22
N GLY A 120 -7.51 4.23 8.52
CA GLY A 120 -8.96 4.37 8.49
C GLY A 120 -9.55 4.35 7.07
N ASP A 121 -8.74 4.64 6.05
CA ASP A 121 -9.18 4.79 4.66
C ASP A 121 -8.08 4.34 3.68
N LEU A 122 -8.39 3.39 2.77
CA LEU A 122 -7.46 2.93 1.74
C LEU A 122 -7.21 3.96 0.64
N GLY A 123 -8.12 4.91 0.42
CA GLY A 123 -7.92 6.04 -0.49
C GLY A 123 -6.74 6.92 -0.12
N ARG A 124 -6.23 6.81 1.12
CA ARG A 124 -5.02 7.50 1.58
C ARG A 124 -3.71 6.85 1.12
N ILE A 125 -3.75 5.71 0.47
CA ILE A 125 -2.57 5.09 -0.15
C ILE A 125 -2.26 5.88 -1.43
N SER A 126 -1.09 6.54 -1.45
CA SER A 126 -0.55 7.24 -2.62
C SER A 126 0.22 6.29 -3.53
N GLY A 127 0.87 5.27 -2.96
CA GLY A 127 1.58 4.26 -3.74
C GLY A 127 2.23 3.17 -2.89
N ILE A 128 2.47 2.02 -3.52
CA ILE A 128 3.34 0.98 -2.97
C ILE A 128 4.77 1.32 -3.38
N LEU A 129 5.66 1.56 -2.43
CA LEU A 129 7.05 1.93 -2.73
C LEU A 129 7.93 0.69 -2.93
N LYS A 130 7.79 -0.26 -2.01
CA LYS A 130 8.62 -1.46 -2.01
C LYS A 130 7.90 -2.64 -1.38
N ILE A 131 8.13 -3.82 -1.93
CA ILE A 131 7.80 -5.08 -1.29
C ILE A 131 9.05 -5.95 -1.13
N VAL A 132 9.11 -6.68 -0.02
CA VAL A 132 10.15 -7.68 0.23
C VAL A 132 9.47 -9.00 0.51
N GLY A 133 9.72 -9.98 -0.37
CA GLY A 133 9.23 -11.34 -0.25
C GLY A 133 10.28 -12.25 0.38
N TYR A 134 9.88 -13.03 1.36
CA TYR A 134 10.66 -14.11 1.94
C TYR A 134 10.01 -15.43 1.56
N LEU A 135 10.78 -16.34 1.00
CA LEU A 135 10.31 -17.60 0.45
C LEU A 135 11.05 -18.78 1.08
N CYS A 136 10.36 -19.59 1.86
CA CYS A 136 10.89 -20.88 2.28
C CYS A 136 10.80 -21.84 1.09
N CYS A 137 11.94 -22.25 0.52
CA CYS A 137 11.99 -23.10 -0.67
C CYS A 137 13.08 -24.17 -0.55
N VAL A 138 13.08 -25.11 -1.50
CA VAL A 138 14.12 -26.13 -1.60
C VAL A 138 15.44 -25.53 -2.05
N ASP A 139 16.54 -26.22 -1.76
CA ASP A 139 17.87 -25.84 -2.23
C ASP A 139 17.90 -25.80 -3.77
N GLY A 140 18.59 -24.81 -4.31
CA GLY A 140 18.68 -24.64 -5.76
C GLY A 140 17.41 -24.09 -6.45
N PHE A 141 16.38 -23.70 -5.70
CA PHE A 141 15.19 -23.06 -6.27
C PHE A 141 15.55 -21.72 -6.93
N VAL A 142 15.06 -21.47 -8.14
CA VAL A 142 15.44 -20.27 -8.94
C VAL A 142 14.25 -19.37 -9.30
N ASP A 143 13.02 -19.86 -9.16
CA ASP A 143 11.80 -19.14 -9.60
C ASP A 143 11.21 -18.19 -8.52
N HIS A 144 12.05 -17.66 -7.63
CA HIS A 144 11.60 -16.77 -6.55
C HIS A 144 10.75 -15.59 -7.05
N ALA A 145 11.22 -14.93 -8.13
CA ALA A 145 10.54 -13.80 -8.73
C ALA A 145 9.16 -14.15 -9.27
N LYS A 146 9.03 -15.37 -9.84
CA LYS A 146 7.74 -15.89 -10.34
C LYS A 146 6.75 -16.11 -9.20
N VAL A 147 7.20 -16.63 -8.07
CA VAL A 147 6.34 -16.83 -6.89
C VAL A 147 5.87 -15.48 -6.33
N LEU A 148 6.76 -14.48 -6.20
CA LEU A 148 6.40 -13.15 -5.68
C LEU A 148 5.44 -12.39 -6.60
N ASN A 149 5.32 -12.77 -7.89
CA ASN A 149 4.34 -12.14 -8.81
C ASN A 149 2.93 -12.17 -8.24
N GLY A 150 2.58 -13.17 -7.42
CA GLY A 150 1.27 -13.22 -6.76
C GLY A 150 0.93 -11.96 -5.95
N ALA A 151 1.91 -11.36 -5.25
CA ALA A 151 1.73 -10.10 -4.55
C ALA A 151 1.82 -8.90 -5.50
N SER A 152 2.79 -8.89 -6.44
CA SER A 152 3.00 -7.77 -7.34
C SER A 152 1.80 -7.52 -8.25
N GLU A 153 1.29 -8.57 -8.88
CA GLU A 153 0.12 -8.50 -9.75
C GLU A 153 -1.14 -8.11 -8.97
N PHE A 154 -1.28 -8.60 -7.74
CA PHE A 154 -2.39 -8.24 -6.87
C PHE A 154 -2.42 -6.74 -6.57
N PHE A 155 -1.30 -6.12 -6.18
CA PHE A 155 -1.27 -4.69 -5.92
C PHE A 155 -1.61 -3.87 -7.17
N VAL A 156 -1.10 -4.25 -8.34
CA VAL A 156 -1.43 -3.57 -9.61
C VAL A 156 -2.91 -3.76 -9.98
N GLN A 157 -3.48 -4.95 -9.79
CA GLN A 157 -4.89 -5.22 -10.06
C GLN A 157 -5.83 -4.39 -9.15
N VAL A 158 -5.46 -4.24 -7.87
CA VAL A 158 -6.31 -3.56 -6.88
C VAL A 158 -6.14 -2.05 -6.93
N LEU A 159 -4.91 -1.54 -7.07
CA LEU A 159 -4.58 -0.12 -6.96
C LEU A 159 -4.34 0.58 -8.30
N GLY A 160 -4.26 -0.18 -9.40
CA GLY A 160 -3.79 0.32 -10.69
C GLY A 160 -2.27 0.41 -10.76
N MET A 161 -1.70 0.56 -11.97
CA MET A 161 -0.25 0.61 -12.17
C MET A 161 0.40 1.81 -11.48
N GLU A 162 -0.26 2.95 -11.45
CA GLU A 162 0.27 4.18 -10.86
C GLU A 162 0.55 4.03 -9.36
N LYS A 163 -0.40 3.49 -8.60
CA LYS A 163 -0.29 3.30 -7.15
C LYS A 163 0.24 1.90 -6.77
N GLY A 164 -0.03 0.89 -7.57
CA GLY A 164 0.36 -0.50 -7.32
C GLY A 164 1.74 -0.87 -7.84
N GLY A 165 2.31 -0.09 -8.78
CA GLY A 165 3.68 -0.28 -9.28
C GLY A 165 4.71 -0.01 -8.17
N HIS A 166 5.71 -0.90 -8.03
CA HIS A 166 6.63 -0.86 -6.89
C HIS A 166 8.00 -1.45 -7.23
N THR A 167 9.00 -1.12 -6.43
CA THR A 167 10.27 -1.84 -6.39
C THR A 167 10.13 -3.10 -5.54
N ARG A 168 10.92 -4.14 -5.82
CA ARG A 168 10.81 -5.38 -5.04
C ARG A 168 12.15 -6.09 -4.85
N MET A 169 12.19 -6.89 -3.78
CA MET A 169 13.21 -7.91 -3.55
C MET A 169 12.51 -9.21 -3.15
N VAL A 170 13.06 -10.33 -3.56
CA VAL A 170 12.65 -11.65 -3.05
C VAL A 170 13.90 -12.48 -2.76
N MET A 171 13.87 -13.22 -1.67
CA MET A 171 14.97 -14.09 -1.29
C MET A 171 14.46 -15.42 -0.73
N GLY A 172 15.19 -16.49 -1.04
CA GLY A 172 15.01 -17.78 -0.40
C GLY A 172 15.56 -17.75 1.03
N VAL A 173 14.83 -18.34 1.97
CA VAL A 173 15.21 -18.48 3.37
C VAL A 173 15.05 -19.91 3.83
N GLN A 174 15.83 -20.32 4.81
CA GLN A 174 15.79 -21.70 5.33
C GLN A 174 14.48 -22.02 6.04
N SER A 175 13.94 -21.06 6.79
CA SER A 175 12.70 -21.21 7.55
C SER A 175 12.03 -19.87 7.81
N LEU A 176 10.73 -19.90 8.04
CA LEU A 176 9.91 -18.75 8.42
C LEU A 176 9.08 -19.07 9.67
N PRO A 177 8.63 -18.05 10.42
CA PRO A 177 7.81 -18.25 11.60
C PRO A 177 6.59 -19.13 11.32
N LEU A 178 6.20 -19.95 12.29
CA LEU A 178 5.06 -20.88 12.22
C LEU A 178 5.15 -21.92 11.08
N GLY A 179 6.30 -22.07 10.44
CA GLY A 179 6.50 -22.97 9.29
C GLY A 179 5.81 -22.50 8.01
N THR A 180 5.50 -21.21 7.89
CA THR A 180 4.91 -20.66 6.65
C THR A 180 5.86 -20.77 5.47
N ALA A 181 5.32 -20.96 4.26
CA ALA A 181 6.10 -20.97 3.03
C ALA A 181 6.52 -19.58 2.58
N VAL A 182 5.76 -18.52 2.92
CA VAL A 182 6.02 -17.14 2.47
C VAL A 182 5.76 -16.12 3.56
N ALA A 183 6.46 -14.98 3.48
CA ALA A 183 6.17 -13.76 4.24
C ALA A 183 6.40 -12.54 3.35
N LEU A 184 5.63 -11.48 3.53
CA LEU A 184 5.67 -10.26 2.72
C LEU A 184 5.76 -9.03 3.60
N GLU A 185 6.79 -8.22 3.42
CA GLU A 185 6.93 -6.89 3.99
C GLU A 185 6.56 -5.84 2.95
N VAL A 186 5.86 -4.78 3.36
CA VAL A 186 5.36 -3.75 2.44
C VAL A 186 5.63 -2.35 2.99
N TRP A 187 6.15 -1.48 2.12
CA TRP A 187 6.35 -0.07 2.39
C TRP A 187 5.45 0.74 1.45
N MET A 188 4.65 1.61 2.02
CA MET A 188 3.68 2.44 1.28
C MET A 188 3.97 3.92 1.48
N GLU A 189 3.70 4.70 0.45
CA GLU A 189 3.50 6.13 0.59
C GLU A 189 2.02 6.40 0.84
N VAL A 190 1.74 7.33 1.76
CA VAL A 190 0.38 7.66 2.18
C VAL A 190 0.21 9.17 2.29
N THR A 191 -1.01 9.67 2.10
CA THR A 191 -1.31 11.08 2.35
C THR A 191 -1.34 11.37 3.85
N GLU A 192 -0.99 12.59 4.22
CA GLU A 192 -1.22 13.09 5.57
C GLU A 192 -2.73 13.19 5.83
N GLY A 193 -3.14 12.83 7.03
CA GLY A 193 -4.53 12.91 7.48
C GLY A 193 -4.87 14.27 8.03
#